data_def6ff163ae94e118893c389055469ba
#
_entry.id   def6ff163ae94e118893c389055469ba
#
_cell.length_a   1.000
_cell.length_b   1.000
_cell.length_c   1.000
_cell.angle_alpha   90.00
_cell.angle_beta   90.00
_cell.angle_gamma   90.00
#
_symmetry.space_group_name_H-M   'P 1'
#
loop_
_entity.id
_entity.type
_entity.pdbx_description
1 polymer ?
#
loop_
_entity_poly.entity_id
_entity_poly.type
_entity_poly.pdbx_seq_one_letter_code
_entity_poly.pdbx_strand_id
1 'polypeptide(L)'
;FGPVTFEGSQIRDEYLQNLVPFKKGDYYQSSDLGELNRRLSATGWFNSVVVAPEFDKSRKTKVLPLHGVVSPRTENTIETGVGYSTDVGPRVKASWKKPWMNSYGHSLTTSVSLSAPEQQLDFSYKMPLLKNPLEQYYLVQGGFKRTDLNDTEQDSTTLAVSRFWDLSSGWQRAINLRWSLDHFTQANVTNTTMLLYPGVMISRTRSRGGLMPTWGDSQRYSIDYSNTAWGSDVDFSVFQAQNVWIRTLYDKHRFVMRGNLGWIETGDFERVPPDLRFFAGGDRSIRGYKYKSISPENDKGQLTGASKLATGSLEYQYNVSGKWWGAM
;
A
#
# COMPACT_ATOMS: atom_id res chain seq x y z
N PHE A 1 4.66 10.86 33.55
CA PHE A 1 3.41 10.23 33.14
C PHE A 1 2.93 9.22 34.18
N GLY A 2 1.63 9.19 34.40
CA GLY A 2 0.93 8.20 35.19
C GLY A 2 0.23 7.16 34.32
N PRO A 3 -0.77 6.45 34.89
CA PRO A 3 -1.55 5.49 34.11
C PRO A 3 -2.37 6.18 33.03
N VAL A 4 -2.55 5.48 31.89
CA VAL A 4 -3.42 5.90 30.80
C VAL A 4 -4.66 5.02 30.82
N THR A 5 -5.83 5.62 30.96
CA THR A 5 -7.12 4.93 30.95
C THR A 5 -7.94 5.33 29.74
N PHE A 6 -8.70 4.39 29.19
CA PHE A 6 -9.55 4.63 28.04
C PHE A 6 -11.01 4.30 28.37
N GLU A 7 -11.91 5.15 27.91
CA GLU A 7 -13.36 5.01 28.06
C GLU A 7 -14.03 4.98 26.70
N GLY A 8 -15.03 4.11 26.56
CA GLY A 8 -15.85 4.03 25.34
C GLY A 8 -15.27 3.16 24.23
N SER A 9 -14.17 2.43 24.47
CA SER A 9 -13.54 1.60 23.46
C SER A 9 -14.25 0.25 23.28
N GLN A 10 -14.49 -0.10 22.03
CA GLN A 10 -14.90 -1.45 21.62
C GLN A 10 -13.71 -2.40 21.47
N ILE A 11 -12.50 -1.86 21.45
CA ILE A 11 -11.25 -2.61 21.32
C ILE A 11 -10.72 -2.93 22.72
N ARG A 12 -10.10 -4.09 22.88
CA ARG A 12 -9.49 -4.50 24.14
C ARG A 12 -8.43 -3.51 24.59
N ASP A 13 -8.42 -3.19 25.87
CA ASP A 13 -7.50 -2.22 26.46
C ASP A 13 -6.03 -2.57 26.22
N GLU A 14 -5.68 -3.84 26.23
CA GLU A 14 -4.32 -4.32 25.96
C GLU A 14 -3.75 -3.78 24.62
N TYR A 15 -4.58 -3.74 23.58
CA TYR A 15 -4.21 -3.22 22.27
C TYR A 15 -3.97 -1.71 22.32
N LEU A 16 -4.79 -0.98 23.06
CA LEU A 16 -4.66 0.47 23.21
C LEU A 16 -3.44 0.84 24.05
N GLN A 17 -3.18 0.09 25.13
CA GLN A 17 -2.01 0.32 25.98
C GLN A 17 -0.69 0.15 25.21
N ASN A 18 -0.64 -0.77 24.27
CA ASN A 18 0.55 -0.99 23.43
C ASN A 18 0.77 0.09 22.35
N LEU A 19 -0.19 0.99 22.17
CA LEU A 19 -0.03 2.18 21.32
C LEU A 19 0.55 3.38 22.06
N VAL A 20 0.60 3.34 23.39
CA VAL A 20 1.12 4.44 24.21
C VAL A 20 2.63 4.59 23.97
N PRO A 21 3.10 5.76 23.51
CA PRO A 21 4.51 5.94 23.11
C PRO A 21 5.47 6.19 24.27
N PHE A 22 4.95 6.32 25.49
CA PHE A 22 5.73 6.62 26.70
C PHE A 22 5.47 5.57 27.77
N LYS A 23 6.35 5.52 28.76
CA LYS A 23 6.23 4.63 29.92
C LYS A 23 5.77 5.40 31.15
N LYS A 24 5.10 4.69 32.07
CA LYS A 24 4.79 5.23 33.38
C LYS A 24 6.08 5.62 34.08
N GLY A 25 6.13 6.85 34.58
CA GLY A 25 7.32 7.43 35.22
C GLY A 25 8.14 8.35 34.31
N ASP A 26 7.92 8.34 33.02
CA ASP A 26 8.57 9.29 32.12
C ASP A 26 8.09 10.73 32.38
N TYR A 27 8.93 11.71 32.06
CA TYR A 27 8.54 13.10 32.17
C TYR A 27 7.47 13.45 31.14
N TYR A 28 6.50 14.25 31.57
CA TYR A 28 5.43 14.71 30.66
C TYR A 28 5.99 15.61 29.55
N GLN A 29 5.63 15.29 28.34
CA GLN A 29 5.85 16.13 27.15
C GLN A 29 4.58 16.17 26.32
N SER A 30 4.17 17.36 25.91
CA SER A 30 2.98 17.53 25.08
C SER A 30 3.10 16.86 23.71
N SER A 31 4.33 16.73 23.19
CA SER A 31 4.61 15.99 21.97
C SER A 31 4.27 14.50 22.07
N ASP A 32 4.49 13.89 23.22
CA ASP A 32 4.15 12.49 23.46
C ASP A 32 2.63 12.28 23.54
N LEU A 33 1.92 13.24 24.14
CA LEU A 33 0.45 13.23 24.13
C LEU A 33 -0.10 13.37 22.70
N GLY A 34 0.46 14.25 21.90
CA GLY A 34 0.11 14.41 20.50
C GLY A 34 0.37 13.14 19.68
N GLU A 35 1.47 12.45 19.94
CA GLU A 35 1.80 11.19 19.30
C GLU A 35 0.81 10.07 19.67
N LEU A 36 0.38 9.99 20.92
CA LEU A 36 -0.66 9.06 21.35
C LEU A 36 -1.98 9.31 20.61
N ASN A 37 -2.41 10.56 20.56
CA ASN A 37 -3.62 10.94 19.78
C ASN A 37 -3.49 10.56 18.31
N ARG A 38 -2.33 10.81 17.71
CA ARG A 38 -2.06 10.46 16.31
C ARG A 38 -2.15 8.95 16.09
N ARG A 39 -1.54 8.16 16.96
CA ARG A 39 -1.56 6.69 16.85
C ARG A 39 -2.97 6.11 16.98
N LEU A 40 -3.73 6.56 17.97
CA LEU A 40 -5.11 6.13 18.17
C LEU A 40 -5.99 6.49 16.98
N SER A 41 -5.83 7.69 16.43
CA SER A 41 -6.58 8.12 15.23
C SER A 41 -6.17 7.35 13.98
N ALA A 42 -4.90 6.97 13.87
CA ALA A 42 -4.37 6.23 12.72
C ALA A 42 -4.86 4.77 12.65
N THR A 43 -5.36 4.20 13.73
CA THR A 43 -5.88 2.83 13.75
C THR A 43 -7.13 2.62 12.90
N GLY A 44 -7.91 3.68 12.69
CA GLY A 44 -9.19 3.61 12.00
C GLY A 44 -10.33 2.99 12.82
N TRP A 45 -10.09 2.63 14.08
CA TRP A 45 -11.10 2.00 14.95
C TRP A 45 -12.12 2.99 15.51
N PHE A 46 -11.74 4.26 15.63
CA PHE A 46 -12.50 5.27 16.35
C PHE A 46 -12.96 6.41 15.44
N ASN A 47 -14.17 6.89 15.72
CA ASN A 47 -14.71 8.07 15.07
C ASN A 47 -14.16 9.35 15.72
N SER A 48 -13.92 9.33 17.06
CA SER A 48 -13.32 10.42 17.79
C SER A 48 -12.38 9.91 18.86
N VAL A 49 -11.31 10.66 19.10
CA VAL A 49 -10.29 10.38 20.11
C VAL A 49 -9.98 11.67 20.82
N VAL A 50 -10.16 11.69 22.15
CA VAL A 50 -9.77 12.81 23.00
C VAL A 50 -9.02 12.24 24.21
N VAL A 51 -7.73 12.50 24.30
CA VAL A 51 -6.90 12.13 25.44
C VAL A 51 -6.50 13.41 26.17
N ALA A 52 -6.91 13.53 27.43
CA ALA A 52 -6.66 14.69 28.23
C ALA A 52 -5.86 14.34 29.51
N PRO A 53 -4.86 15.15 29.87
CA PRO A 53 -4.17 15.01 31.14
C PRO A 53 -5.07 15.48 32.30
N GLU A 54 -5.05 14.71 33.39
CA GLU A 54 -5.79 15.04 34.60
C GLU A 54 -4.89 15.81 35.57
N PHE A 55 -4.62 17.08 35.25
CA PHE A 55 -3.70 17.93 36.04
C PHE A 55 -4.08 18.06 37.53
N ASP A 56 -5.36 18.09 37.84
CA ASP A 56 -5.82 18.23 39.23
C ASP A 56 -5.39 17.06 40.14
N LYS A 57 -5.36 15.86 39.55
CA LYS A 57 -4.90 14.66 40.27
C LYS A 57 -3.37 14.62 40.44
N SER A 58 -2.63 15.34 39.61
CA SER A 58 -1.17 15.35 39.64
C SER A 58 -0.58 16.27 40.71
N ARG A 59 -1.34 17.24 41.20
CA ARG A 59 -0.85 18.26 42.13
C ARG A 59 -0.31 17.69 43.46
N LYS A 60 -0.91 16.62 43.94
CA LYS A 60 -0.52 15.98 45.22
C LYS A 60 0.49 14.86 45.03
N THR A 61 0.37 14.08 43.94
CA THR A 61 1.13 12.85 43.73
C THR A 61 2.34 13.03 42.81
N LYS A 62 2.44 14.17 42.12
CA LYS A 62 3.43 14.45 41.08
C LYS A 62 3.41 13.41 39.94
N VAL A 63 2.33 12.66 39.80
CA VAL A 63 2.07 11.69 38.75
C VAL A 63 0.87 12.16 37.95
N LEU A 64 1.04 12.34 36.63
CA LEU A 64 0.00 12.85 35.76
C LEU A 64 -0.72 11.69 35.05
N PRO A 65 -1.95 11.33 35.49
CA PRO A 65 -2.77 10.37 34.78
C PRO A 65 -3.33 10.99 33.50
N LEU A 66 -3.50 10.16 32.50
CA LEU A 66 -4.16 10.53 31.24
C LEU A 66 -5.49 9.78 31.13
N HIS A 67 -6.54 10.49 30.72
CA HIS A 67 -7.84 9.88 30.45
C HIS A 67 -8.23 10.08 29.00
N GLY A 68 -8.40 8.97 28.27
CA GLY A 68 -8.83 8.95 26.88
C GLY A 68 -10.29 8.61 26.77
N VAL A 69 -11.05 9.44 26.06
CA VAL A 69 -12.42 9.15 25.65
C VAL A 69 -12.42 8.91 24.17
N VAL A 70 -12.86 7.73 23.76
CA VAL A 70 -12.94 7.31 22.37
C VAL A 70 -14.35 6.88 22.05
N SER A 71 -14.76 7.04 20.81
CA SER A 71 -16.03 6.51 20.31
C SER A 71 -15.80 5.57 19.14
N PRO A 72 -16.49 4.42 19.08
CA PRO A 72 -16.34 3.48 17.97
C PRO A 72 -16.67 4.11 16.63
N ARG A 73 -15.90 3.77 15.61
CA ARG A 73 -16.23 4.12 14.24
C ARG A 73 -17.46 3.33 13.79
N THR A 74 -18.19 3.87 12.84
CA THR A 74 -19.34 3.19 12.23
C THR A 74 -18.93 1.81 11.72
N GLU A 75 -19.71 0.78 12.03
CA GLU A 75 -19.38 -0.61 11.66
C GLU A 75 -19.28 -0.85 10.17
N ASN A 76 -20.03 -0.10 9.38
CA ASN A 76 -20.06 -0.22 7.92
C ASN A 76 -19.87 1.13 7.28
N THR A 77 -18.93 1.21 6.33
CA THR A 77 -18.71 2.37 5.50
C THR A 77 -18.77 1.96 4.04
N ILE A 78 -19.59 2.62 3.25
CA ILE A 78 -19.69 2.40 1.81
C ILE A 78 -19.16 3.64 1.12
N GLU A 79 -18.20 3.46 0.22
CA GLU A 79 -17.64 4.49 -0.62
C GLU A 79 -17.89 4.16 -2.07
N THR A 80 -18.40 5.12 -2.85
CA THR A 80 -18.58 4.97 -4.29
C THR A 80 -17.87 6.09 -5.01
N GLY A 81 -17.37 5.81 -6.20
CA GLY A 81 -16.66 6.80 -7.00
C GLY A 81 -16.80 6.52 -8.48
N VAL A 82 -16.80 7.58 -9.25
CA VAL A 82 -16.66 7.57 -10.71
C VAL A 82 -15.44 8.39 -11.07
N GLY A 83 -14.70 7.93 -12.06
CA GLY A 83 -13.50 8.60 -12.50
C GLY A 83 -13.27 8.39 -13.99
N TYR A 84 -12.38 9.20 -14.51
CA TYR A 84 -11.91 9.09 -15.89
C TYR A 84 -10.40 9.26 -15.90
N SER A 85 -9.73 8.41 -16.66
CA SER A 85 -8.31 8.60 -16.98
C SER A 85 -8.07 8.31 -18.45
N THR A 86 -6.99 8.85 -19.00
CA THR A 86 -6.58 8.57 -20.35
C THR A 86 -6.08 7.11 -20.52
N ASP A 87 -5.68 6.48 -19.41
CA ASP A 87 -5.17 5.12 -19.41
C ASP A 87 -6.28 4.07 -19.59
N VAL A 88 -7.37 4.18 -18.82
CA VAL A 88 -8.43 3.15 -18.78
C VAL A 88 -9.80 3.68 -19.17
N GLY A 89 -9.94 4.98 -19.42
CA GLY A 89 -11.22 5.63 -19.70
C GLY A 89 -12.12 5.77 -18.49
N PRO A 90 -13.45 5.71 -18.66
CA PRO A 90 -14.39 5.78 -17.55
C PRO A 90 -14.19 4.62 -16.57
N ARG A 91 -14.25 4.91 -15.28
CA ARG A 91 -14.12 3.92 -14.21
C ARG A 91 -15.15 4.15 -13.12
N VAL A 92 -15.73 3.06 -12.64
CA VAL A 92 -16.62 3.05 -11.48
C VAL A 92 -15.97 2.20 -10.39
N LYS A 93 -15.97 2.68 -9.17
CA LYS A 93 -15.48 1.97 -8.00
C LYS A 93 -16.50 2.03 -6.87
N ALA A 94 -16.71 0.89 -6.21
CA ALA A 94 -17.47 0.79 -4.98
C ALA A 94 -16.67 0.02 -3.94
N SER A 95 -16.65 0.49 -2.70
CA SER A 95 -15.96 -0.17 -1.59
C SER A 95 -16.88 -0.28 -0.40
N TRP A 96 -16.84 -1.43 0.26
CA TRP A 96 -17.45 -1.67 1.55
C TRP A 96 -16.37 -1.96 2.58
N LYS A 97 -16.32 -1.16 3.64
CA LYS A 97 -15.32 -1.26 4.69
C LYS A 97 -15.98 -1.52 6.03
N LYS A 98 -15.44 -2.47 6.76
CA LYS A 98 -15.68 -2.68 8.18
C LYS A 98 -14.41 -2.29 8.94
N PRO A 99 -14.31 -1.06 9.49
CA PRO A 99 -13.11 -0.57 10.15
C PRO A 99 -12.68 -1.41 11.36
N TRP A 100 -13.65 -2.07 11.98
CA TRP A 100 -13.43 -3.05 13.03
C TRP A 100 -14.54 -4.12 12.98
N MET A 101 -14.18 -5.36 13.20
CA MET A 101 -15.10 -6.50 13.19
C MET A 101 -15.27 -7.13 14.56
N ASN A 102 -14.28 -6.96 15.42
CA ASN A 102 -14.25 -7.58 16.76
C ASN A 102 -13.40 -6.73 17.71
N SER A 103 -13.32 -7.17 18.96
CA SER A 103 -12.53 -6.48 20.01
C SER A 103 -11.01 -6.55 19.79
N TYR A 104 -10.54 -7.36 18.86
CA TYR A 104 -9.12 -7.45 18.47
C TYR A 104 -8.74 -6.45 17.38
N GLY A 105 -9.68 -5.64 16.92
CA GLY A 105 -9.43 -4.62 15.91
C GLY A 105 -9.25 -5.14 14.50
N HIS A 106 -9.71 -6.34 14.18
CA HIS A 106 -9.70 -6.87 12.81
C HIS A 106 -10.57 -6.02 11.91
N SER A 107 -10.13 -5.79 10.69
CA SER A 107 -10.87 -5.00 9.70
C SER A 107 -11.03 -5.75 8.38
N LEU A 108 -12.11 -5.44 7.68
CA LEU A 108 -12.42 -6.01 6.36
C LEU A 108 -12.66 -4.89 5.37
N THR A 109 -12.09 -5.03 4.18
CA THR A 109 -12.37 -4.16 3.04
C THR A 109 -12.69 -5.02 1.83
N THR A 110 -13.80 -4.73 1.16
CA THR A 110 -14.18 -5.35 -0.10
C THR A 110 -14.41 -4.25 -1.12
N SER A 111 -13.86 -4.39 -2.32
CA SER A 111 -14.03 -3.39 -3.36
C SER A 111 -14.26 -4.00 -4.74
N VAL A 112 -15.04 -3.30 -5.55
CA VAL A 112 -15.29 -3.58 -6.96
C VAL A 112 -14.82 -2.40 -7.76
N SER A 113 -14.03 -2.65 -8.79
CA SER A 113 -13.57 -1.62 -9.73
C SER A 113 -13.89 -2.08 -11.15
N LEU A 114 -14.59 -1.25 -11.89
CA LEU A 114 -15.04 -1.55 -13.25
C LEU A 114 -14.57 -0.48 -14.22
N SER A 115 -13.87 -0.91 -15.25
CA SER A 115 -13.55 -0.12 -16.44
C SER A 115 -13.64 -1.02 -17.67
N ALA A 116 -13.61 -0.44 -18.86
CA ALA A 116 -13.69 -1.27 -20.08
C ALA A 116 -12.55 -2.28 -20.18
N PRO A 117 -11.26 -1.90 -19.96
CA PRO A 117 -10.15 -2.85 -20.06
C PRO A 117 -9.95 -3.73 -18.82
N GLU A 118 -10.45 -3.34 -17.67
CA GLU A 118 -10.19 -4.07 -16.41
C GLU A 118 -11.43 -4.11 -15.53
N GLN A 119 -11.77 -5.31 -15.03
CA GLN A 119 -12.79 -5.50 -14.00
C GLN A 119 -12.15 -6.28 -12.84
N GLN A 120 -12.38 -5.83 -11.63
CA GLN A 120 -11.71 -6.34 -10.45
C GLN A 120 -12.65 -6.39 -9.24
N LEU A 121 -12.59 -7.51 -8.51
CA LEU A 121 -13.21 -7.68 -7.20
C LEU A 121 -12.12 -8.06 -6.21
N ASP A 122 -11.96 -7.28 -5.15
CA ASP A 122 -10.93 -7.49 -4.13
C ASP A 122 -11.53 -7.61 -2.75
N PHE A 123 -10.87 -8.38 -1.89
CA PHE A 123 -11.09 -8.32 -0.46
C PHE A 123 -9.74 -8.26 0.29
N SER A 124 -9.78 -7.69 1.47
CA SER A 124 -8.64 -7.56 2.35
C SER A 124 -9.09 -7.67 3.80
N TYR A 125 -8.50 -8.59 4.55
CA TYR A 125 -8.76 -8.79 5.97
C TYR A 125 -7.47 -8.54 6.76
N LYS A 126 -7.50 -7.54 7.64
CA LYS A 126 -6.34 -7.12 8.42
C LYS A 126 -6.49 -7.55 9.87
N MET A 127 -5.46 -8.18 10.41
CA MET A 127 -5.39 -8.66 11.79
C MET A 127 -4.22 -7.99 12.51
N PRO A 128 -4.44 -6.87 13.21
CA PRO A 128 -3.40 -6.23 14.03
C PRO A 128 -2.88 -7.17 15.11
N LEU A 129 -1.59 -7.10 15.38
CA LEU A 129 -0.96 -7.88 16.45
C LEU A 129 -0.92 -7.09 17.76
N LEU A 130 -1.13 -7.78 18.86
CA LEU A 130 -1.20 -7.19 20.20
C LEU A 130 0.03 -6.35 20.53
N LYS A 131 1.22 -6.83 20.20
CA LYS A 131 2.48 -6.20 20.57
C LYS A 131 2.66 -4.80 19.99
N ASN A 132 2.23 -4.59 18.76
CA ASN A 132 2.23 -3.28 18.11
C ASN A 132 1.12 -3.23 17.04
N PRO A 133 -0.12 -2.93 17.42
CA PRO A 133 -1.27 -3.07 16.52
C PRO A 133 -1.22 -2.17 15.29
N LEU A 134 -0.54 -1.04 15.37
CA LEU A 134 -0.46 -0.09 14.25
C LEU A 134 0.56 -0.51 13.20
N GLU A 135 1.69 -1.07 13.62
CA GLU A 135 2.85 -1.34 12.78
C GLU A 135 3.04 -2.81 12.44
N GLN A 136 2.48 -3.72 13.24
CA GLN A 136 2.59 -5.16 13.04
C GLN A 136 1.22 -5.79 12.84
N TYR A 137 1.04 -6.48 11.72
CA TYR A 137 -0.23 -7.12 11.41
C TYR A 137 -0.07 -8.24 10.37
N TYR A 138 -1.05 -9.14 10.37
CA TYR A 138 -1.29 -10.06 9.27
C TYR A 138 -2.32 -9.47 8.31
N LEU A 139 -2.15 -9.74 7.03
CA LEU A 139 -3.07 -9.31 5.99
C LEU A 139 -3.39 -10.51 5.09
N VAL A 140 -4.67 -10.83 4.96
CA VAL A 140 -5.16 -11.81 4.00
C VAL A 140 -5.87 -11.05 2.89
N GLN A 141 -5.39 -11.23 1.68
CA GLN A 141 -5.92 -10.56 0.49
C GLN A 141 -6.31 -11.58 -0.56
N GLY A 142 -7.32 -11.26 -1.33
CA GLY A 142 -7.70 -12.09 -2.46
C GLY A 142 -8.56 -11.32 -3.43
N GLY A 143 -8.81 -11.92 -4.58
CA GLY A 143 -9.65 -11.28 -5.57
C GLY A 143 -9.70 -11.99 -6.89
N PHE A 144 -10.57 -11.45 -7.74
CA PHE A 144 -10.76 -11.84 -9.12
C PHE A 144 -10.50 -10.63 -9.99
N LYS A 145 -9.74 -10.81 -11.06
CA LYS A 145 -9.44 -9.75 -12.00
C LYS A 145 -9.55 -10.26 -13.42
N ARG A 146 -10.24 -9.51 -14.24
CA ARG A 146 -10.26 -9.70 -15.68
C ARG A 146 -9.61 -8.51 -16.36
N THR A 147 -8.69 -8.79 -17.28
CA THR A 147 -7.99 -7.80 -18.09
C THR A 147 -8.20 -8.11 -19.56
N ASP A 148 -8.57 -7.10 -20.32
CA ASP A 148 -8.60 -7.12 -21.78
C ASP A 148 -8.04 -5.79 -22.28
N LEU A 149 -6.75 -5.75 -22.46
CA LEU A 149 -6.01 -4.53 -22.79
C LEU A 149 -4.87 -4.85 -23.77
N ASN A 150 -4.82 -4.12 -24.85
CA ASN A 150 -3.83 -4.34 -25.92
C ASN A 150 -3.85 -5.81 -26.38
N ASP A 151 -2.74 -6.51 -26.33
CA ASP A 151 -2.60 -7.92 -26.70
C ASP A 151 -2.70 -8.88 -25.50
N THR A 152 -3.29 -8.42 -24.40
CA THR A 152 -3.44 -9.17 -23.16
C THR A 152 -4.90 -9.44 -22.87
N GLU A 153 -5.25 -10.72 -22.73
CA GLU A 153 -6.51 -11.17 -22.11
C GLU A 153 -6.16 -12.05 -20.93
N GLN A 154 -6.70 -11.76 -19.75
CA GLN A 154 -6.37 -12.51 -18.55
C GLN A 154 -7.55 -12.58 -17.59
N ASP A 155 -7.83 -13.79 -17.10
CA ASP A 155 -8.67 -14.03 -15.94
C ASP A 155 -7.76 -14.52 -14.81
N SER A 156 -7.75 -13.80 -13.69
CA SER A 156 -6.87 -14.07 -12.56
C SER A 156 -7.66 -14.23 -11.28
N THR A 157 -7.34 -15.27 -10.52
CA THR A 157 -7.80 -15.49 -9.15
C THR A 157 -6.58 -15.53 -8.24
N THR A 158 -6.59 -14.73 -7.19
CA THR A 158 -5.44 -14.60 -6.29
C THR A 158 -5.86 -14.75 -4.83
N LEU A 159 -4.96 -15.29 -4.02
CA LEU A 159 -5.05 -15.31 -2.58
C LEU A 159 -3.64 -15.14 -2.01
N ALA A 160 -3.49 -14.22 -1.05
CA ALA A 160 -2.21 -13.94 -0.44
C ALA A 160 -2.36 -13.76 1.06
N VAL A 161 -1.36 -14.24 1.79
CA VAL A 161 -1.20 -13.99 3.23
C VAL A 161 0.13 -13.28 3.40
N SER A 162 0.10 -12.17 4.13
CA SER A 162 1.28 -11.34 4.38
C SER A 162 1.41 -11.04 5.85
N ARG A 163 2.64 -10.93 6.31
CA ARG A 163 2.96 -10.36 7.61
C ARG A 163 3.77 -9.10 7.42
N PHE A 164 3.31 -8.02 8.05
CA PHE A 164 3.96 -6.71 8.05
C PHE A 164 4.53 -6.38 9.42
N TRP A 165 5.69 -5.74 9.45
CA TRP A 165 6.25 -5.12 10.64
C TRP A 165 7.19 -3.98 10.28
N ASP A 166 7.25 -2.96 11.14
CA ASP A 166 8.12 -1.83 10.96
C ASP A 166 9.41 -1.97 11.78
N LEU A 167 10.48 -1.43 11.20
CA LEU A 167 11.74 -1.26 11.88
C LEU A 167 11.79 0.13 12.55
N SER A 168 12.57 0.26 13.60
CA SER A 168 12.82 1.54 14.28
C SER A 168 13.41 2.62 13.36
N SER A 169 14.03 2.22 12.25
CA SER A 169 14.57 3.11 11.21
C SER A 169 13.55 3.67 10.23
N GLY A 170 12.25 3.32 10.36
CA GLY A 170 11.19 3.74 9.46
C GLY A 170 10.99 2.85 8.24
N TRP A 171 11.74 1.77 8.12
CA TRP A 171 11.55 0.77 7.08
C TRP A 171 10.46 -0.22 7.46
N GLN A 172 9.47 -0.40 6.58
CA GLN A 172 8.47 -1.44 6.68
C GLN A 172 8.97 -2.70 5.99
N ARG A 173 8.79 -3.84 6.61
CA ARG A 173 9.10 -5.16 6.05
C ARG A 173 7.83 -5.99 5.91
N ALA A 174 7.78 -6.83 4.89
CA ALA A 174 6.73 -7.81 4.71
C ALA A 174 7.27 -9.13 4.19
N ILE A 175 6.67 -10.21 4.65
CA ILE A 175 6.83 -11.55 4.08
C ILE A 175 5.48 -11.95 3.52
N ASN A 176 5.45 -12.45 2.29
CA ASN A 176 4.23 -12.84 1.59
C ASN A 176 4.29 -14.30 1.17
N LEU A 177 3.14 -14.94 1.18
CA LEU A 177 2.89 -16.19 0.46
C LEU A 177 1.69 -15.96 -0.45
N ARG A 178 1.89 -16.13 -1.75
CA ARG A 178 0.86 -15.87 -2.76
C ARG A 178 0.51 -17.14 -3.52
N TRP A 179 -0.78 -17.32 -3.74
CA TRP A 179 -1.34 -18.30 -4.65
C TRP A 179 -2.10 -17.57 -5.76
N SER A 180 -1.93 -18.02 -7.00
CA SER A 180 -2.70 -17.49 -8.12
C SER A 180 -3.04 -18.59 -9.12
N LEU A 181 -4.20 -18.42 -9.76
CA LEU A 181 -4.61 -19.21 -10.92
C LEU A 181 -4.96 -18.22 -12.02
N ASP A 182 -4.21 -18.29 -13.11
CA ASP A 182 -4.32 -17.37 -14.23
C ASP A 182 -4.59 -18.14 -15.52
N HIS A 183 -5.65 -17.75 -16.22
CA HIS A 183 -5.90 -18.16 -17.60
C HIS A 183 -5.73 -16.93 -18.46
N PHE A 184 -4.79 -16.97 -19.40
CA PHE A 184 -4.42 -15.79 -20.17
C PHE A 184 -4.02 -16.11 -21.59
N THR A 185 -4.18 -15.09 -22.44
CA THR A 185 -3.64 -15.03 -23.79
C THR A 185 -2.79 -13.76 -23.90
N GLN A 186 -1.52 -13.94 -24.20
CA GLN A 186 -0.59 -12.85 -24.44
C GLN A 186 0.06 -13.03 -25.80
N ALA A 187 -0.11 -12.05 -26.70
CA ALA A 187 0.46 -12.09 -28.05
C ALA A 187 0.16 -13.42 -28.77
N ASN A 188 -1.10 -13.87 -28.75
CA ASN A 188 -1.60 -15.14 -29.32
C ASN A 188 -1.13 -16.43 -28.63
N VAL A 189 -0.40 -16.35 -27.55
CA VAL A 189 0.00 -17.52 -26.74
C VAL A 189 -0.93 -17.64 -25.55
N THR A 190 -1.67 -18.76 -25.48
CA THR A 190 -2.64 -19.03 -24.42
C THR A 190 -2.08 -20.06 -23.44
N ASN A 191 -2.14 -19.74 -22.16
CA ASN A 191 -1.73 -20.63 -21.08
C ASN A 191 -2.66 -20.52 -19.88
N THR A 192 -2.67 -21.58 -19.08
CA THR A 192 -3.22 -21.58 -17.72
C THR A 192 -2.11 -21.90 -16.75
N THR A 193 -1.86 -21.01 -15.80
CA THR A 193 -0.74 -21.12 -14.87
C THR A 193 -1.23 -21.01 -13.44
N MET A 194 -0.89 -22.00 -12.62
CA MET A 194 -1.09 -21.97 -11.17
C MET A 194 0.26 -21.74 -10.50
N LEU A 195 0.31 -20.77 -9.60
CA LEU A 195 1.50 -20.39 -8.88
C LEU A 195 1.26 -20.40 -7.38
N LEU A 196 2.26 -20.87 -6.64
CA LEU A 196 2.37 -20.70 -5.20
C LEU A 196 3.79 -20.22 -4.92
N TYR A 197 3.96 -18.99 -4.45
CA TYR A 197 5.28 -18.42 -4.30
C TYR A 197 5.41 -17.48 -3.11
N PRO A 198 6.49 -17.63 -2.32
CA PRO A 198 6.87 -16.69 -1.28
C PRO A 198 7.51 -15.44 -1.87
N GLY A 199 7.45 -14.37 -1.10
CA GLY A 199 8.12 -13.12 -1.42
C GLY A 199 8.47 -12.33 -0.19
N VAL A 200 9.41 -11.42 -0.34
CA VAL A 200 9.81 -10.45 0.69
C VAL A 200 9.78 -9.05 0.10
N MET A 201 9.42 -8.10 0.93
CA MET A 201 9.37 -6.69 0.56
C MET A 201 9.96 -5.84 1.67
N ILE A 202 10.67 -4.79 1.29
CA ILE A 202 11.10 -3.71 2.19
C ILE A 202 10.75 -2.38 1.54
N SER A 203 10.16 -1.47 2.33
CA SER A 203 9.78 -0.15 1.83
C SER A 203 9.93 0.93 2.89
N ARG A 204 10.11 2.15 2.44
CA ARG A 204 10.12 3.32 3.30
C ARG A 204 9.54 4.50 2.52
N THR A 205 8.71 5.31 3.19
CA THR A 205 8.20 6.57 2.65
C THR A 205 8.40 7.66 3.68
N ARG A 206 9.02 8.75 3.26
CA ARG A 206 9.26 9.93 4.09
C ARG A 206 8.84 11.18 3.31
N SER A 207 8.20 12.12 3.99
CA SER A 207 7.82 13.38 3.35
C SER A 207 7.73 14.52 4.37
N ARG A 208 7.94 15.75 3.89
CA ARG A 208 7.76 16.99 4.64
C ARG A 208 7.04 18.00 3.75
N GLY A 209 6.12 18.77 4.32
CA GLY A 209 5.40 19.82 3.59
C GLY A 209 3.93 19.49 3.28
N GLY A 210 3.34 18.53 3.96
CA GLY A 210 1.90 18.25 3.88
C GLY A 210 1.46 17.66 2.53
N LEU A 211 0.37 18.18 1.99
CA LEU A 211 -0.24 17.67 0.76
C LEU A 211 0.61 17.87 -0.50
N MET A 212 1.49 18.88 -0.47
CA MET A 212 2.45 19.12 -1.55
C MET A 212 3.88 19.07 -0.96
N PRO A 213 4.47 17.89 -0.86
CA PRO A 213 5.76 17.75 -0.21
C PRO A 213 6.86 18.59 -0.88
N THR A 214 7.61 19.30 -0.08
CA THR A 214 8.81 20.03 -0.53
C THR A 214 10.05 19.15 -0.49
N TRP A 215 10.02 18.15 0.35
CA TRP A 215 11.07 17.16 0.49
C TRP A 215 10.41 15.79 0.75
N GLY A 216 10.92 14.76 0.10
CA GLY A 216 10.45 13.41 0.34
C GLY A 216 11.23 12.38 -0.43
N ASP A 217 11.09 11.15 -0.03
CA ASP A 217 11.53 9.99 -0.77
C ASP A 217 10.66 8.78 -0.45
N SER A 218 10.60 7.87 -1.41
CA SER A 218 9.94 6.59 -1.27
C SER A 218 10.78 5.53 -1.95
N GLN A 219 11.10 4.46 -1.23
CA GLN A 219 11.82 3.31 -1.76
C GLN A 219 11.00 2.06 -1.51
N ARG A 220 10.93 1.19 -2.51
CA ARG A 220 10.31 -0.11 -2.39
C ARG A 220 11.13 -1.15 -3.16
N TYR A 221 11.50 -2.21 -2.49
CA TYR A 221 12.23 -3.35 -3.05
C TYR A 221 11.48 -4.63 -2.73
N SER A 222 11.35 -5.52 -3.72
CA SER A 222 10.70 -6.80 -3.52
C SER A 222 11.40 -7.90 -4.31
N ILE A 223 11.39 -9.10 -3.74
CA ILE A 223 11.85 -10.33 -4.39
C ILE A 223 10.77 -11.38 -4.17
N ASP A 224 10.32 -12.00 -5.26
CA ASP A 224 9.40 -13.12 -5.25
C ASP A 224 10.08 -14.33 -5.90
N TYR A 225 9.85 -15.52 -5.36
CA TYR A 225 10.46 -16.73 -5.84
C TYR A 225 9.44 -17.86 -5.98
N SER A 226 9.41 -18.50 -7.15
CA SER A 226 8.53 -19.63 -7.44
C SER A 226 9.35 -20.85 -7.85
N ASN A 227 8.90 -22.02 -7.40
CA ASN A 227 9.53 -23.27 -7.73
C ASN A 227 8.50 -24.39 -7.96
N THR A 228 8.71 -25.19 -8.99
CA THR A 228 7.85 -26.34 -9.31
C THR A 228 7.90 -27.44 -8.25
N ALA A 229 8.94 -27.49 -7.42
CA ALA A 229 9.09 -28.46 -6.35
C ALA A 229 7.97 -28.40 -5.29
N TRP A 230 7.32 -27.25 -5.11
CA TRP A 230 6.19 -27.11 -4.19
C TRP A 230 4.83 -26.87 -4.88
N GLY A 231 4.73 -27.23 -6.15
CA GLY A 231 3.49 -27.27 -6.89
C GLY A 231 3.20 -26.08 -7.81
N SER A 232 4.09 -25.11 -7.91
CA SER A 232 3.98 -24.07 -8.92
C SER A 232 4.23 -24.63 -10.33
N ASP A 233 3.57 -24.05 -11.33
CA ASP A 233 3.74 -24.47 -12.72
C ASP A 233 5.00 -23.90 -13.37
N VAL A 234 5.60 -22.86 -12.81
CA VAL A 234 6.75 -22.15 -13.35
C VAL A 234 7.79 -21.85 -12.28
N ASP A 235 9.05 -22.09 -12.61
CA ASP A 235 10.18 -21.62 -11.80
C ASP A 235 10.53 -20.19 -12.21
N PHE A 236 10.55 -19.26 -11.25
CA PHE A 236 11.00 -17.91 -11.52
C PHE A 236 11.52 -17.21 -10.26
N SER A 237 12.30 -16.18 -10.50
CA SER A 237 12.62 -15.14 -9.52
C SER A 237 12.21 -13.78 -10.11
N VAL A 238 11.50 -12.95 -9.34
CA VAL A 238 11.13 -11.61 -9.73
C VAL A 238 11.74 -10.62 -8.76
N PHE A 239 12.53 -9.70 -9.26
CA PHE A 239 13.05 -8.56 -8.52
C PHE A 239 12.41 -7.28 -9.02
N GLN A 240 11.97 -6.42 -8.11
CA GLN A 240 11.44 -5.10 -8.43
C GLN A 240 12.02 -4.05 -7.49
N ALA A 241 12.35 -2.90 -8.04
CA ALA A 241 12.80 -1.73 -7.29
C ALA A 241 12.10 -0.48 -7.81
N GLN A 242 11.55 0.30 -6.89
CA GLN A 242 10.88 1.57 -7.19
C GLN A 242 11.45 2.63 -6.26
N ASN A 243 11.84 3.76 -6.82
CA ASN A 243 12.36 4.89 -6.08
C ASN A 243 11.74 6.19 -6.58
N VAL A 244 11.38 7.06 -5.64
CA VAL A 244 10.88 8.40 -5.90
C VAL A 244 11.61 9.36 -4.97
N TRP A 245 12.11 10.48 -5.49
CA TRP A 245 12.71 11.55 -4.71
C TRP A 245 12.08 12.89 -5.06
N ILE A 246 11.79 13.68 -4.04
CA ILE A 246 11.31 15.04 -4.16
C ILE A 246 12.30 15.93 -3.42
N ARG A 247 12.84 16.94 -4.11
CA ARG A 247 13.73 17.94 -3.54
C ARG A 247 13.33 19.32 -4.05
N THR A 248 13.25 20.28 -3.13
CA THR A 248 12.92 21.67 -3.46
C THR A 248 14.08 22.56 -3.06
N LEU A 249 14.55 23.38 -4.01
CA LEU A 249 15.60 24.37 -3.81
C LEU A 249 14.99 25.77 -3.80
N TYR A 250 15.42 26.59 -2.83
CA TYR A 250 15.01 28.00 -2.70
C TYR A 250 13.48 28.20 -2.68
N ASP A 251 12.73 27.21 -2.17
CA ASP A 251 11.26 27.18 -2.08
C ASP A 251 10.50 27.37 -3.41
N LYS A 252 11.22 27.45 -4.53
CA LYS A 252 10.64 27.70 -5.86
C LYS A 252 10.93 26.61 -6.89
N HIS A 253 12.00 25.86 -6.72
CA HIS A 253 12.46 24.87 -7.68
C HIS A 253 12.26 23.46 -7.11
N ARG A 254 11.21 22.79 -7.55
CA ARG A 254 10.88 21.44 -7.10
C ARG A 254 11.24 20.43 -8.16
N PHE A 255 12.04 19.44 -7.76
CA PHE A 255 12.45 18.33 -8.61
C PHE A 255 11.79 17.05 -8.13
N VAL A 256 11.19 16.30 -9.05
CA VAL A 256 10.65 14.98 -8.81
C VAL A 256 11.38 13.99 -9.71
N MET A 257 12.07 13.04 -9.08
CA MET A 257 12.78 11.97 -9.78
C MET A 257 12.13 10.63 -9.47
N ARG A 258 11.94 9.81 -10.49
CA ARG A 258 11.38 8.46 -10.37
C ARG A 258 12.26 7.48 -11.11
N GLY A 259 12.44 6.29 -10.52
CA GLY A 259 13.14 5.19 -11.16
C GLY A 259 12.46 3.87 -10.84
N ASN A 260 12.29 3.03 -11.85
CA ASN A 260 11.73 1.69 -11.72
C ASN A 260 12.65 0.69 -12.38
N LEU A 261 12.96 -0.39 -11.68
CA LEU A 261 13.70 -1.53 -12.18
C LEU A 261 12.87 -2.80 -11.97
N GLY A 262 12.90 -3.69 -12.94
CA GLY A 262 12.26 -4.98 -12.84
C GLY A 262 13.09 -6.05 -13.55
N TRP A 263 13.11 -7.25 -12.98
CA TRP A 263 13.83 -8.38 -13.53
C TRP A 263 13.08 -9.66 -13.21
N ILE A 264 12.76 -10.43 -14.26
CA ILE A 264 12.24 -11.80 -14.13
C ILE A 264 13.30 -12.74 -14.68
N GLU A 265 13.77 -13.66 -13.83
CA GLU A 265 14.62 -14.78 -14.23
C GLU A 265 13.79 -16.05 -14.28
N THR A 266 13.62 -16.61 -15.47
CA THR A 266 12.83 -17.82 -15.69
C THR A 266 13.27 -18.56 -16.94
N GLY A 267 13.09 -19.87 -16.96
CA GLY A 267 13.27 -20.71 -18.16
C GLY A 267 12.03 -20.84 -19.04
N ASP A 268 10.86 -20.36 -18.57
CA ASP A 268 9.58 -20.49 -19.29
C ASP A 268 8.73 -19.22 -19.17
N PHE A 269 9.19 -18.18 -19.84
CA PHE A 269 8.55 -16.86 -19.78
C PHE A 269 7.11 -16.86 -20.31
N GLU A 270 6.80 -17.69 -21.28
CA GLU A 270 5.46 -17.74 -21.90
C GLU A 270 4.38 -18.22 -20.91
N ARG A 271 4.78 -18.98 -19.90
CA ARG A 271 3.87 -19.43 -18.83
C ARG A 271 3.77 -18.49 -17.64
N VAL A 272 4.61 -17.45 -17.58
CA VAL A 272 4.50 -16.42 -16.56
C VAL A 272 3.28 -15.55 -16.84
N PRO A 273 2.34 -15.39 -15.89
CA PRO A 273 1.16 -14.58 -16.13
C PRO A 273 1.50 -13.13 -16.50
N PRO A 274 0.71 -12.47 -17.36
CA PRO A 274 0.96 -11.09 -17.80
C PRO A 274 1.06 -10.08 -16.66
N ASP A 275 0.38 -10.30 -15.54
CA ASP A 275 0.47 -9.44 -14.36
C ASP A 275 1.88 -9.36 -13.75
N LEU A 276 2.70 -10.37 -13.95
CA LEU A 276 4.08 -10.40 -13.49
C LEU A 276 5.08 -9.89 -14.53
N ARG A 277 4.67 -9.82 -15.81
CA ARG A 277 5.51 -9.29 -16.88
C ARG A 277 5.55 -7.77 -16.83
N PHE A 278 6.57 -7.19 -17.41
CA PHE A 278 6.76 -5.74 -17.42
C PHE A 278 6.27 -5.12 -18.73
N PHE A 279 5.48 -4.05 -18.54
CA PHE A 279 4.99 -3.17 -19.61
C PHE A 279 5.23 -1.73 -19.19
N ALA A 280 5.65 -0.89 -20.10
CA ALA A 280 5.80 0.54 -19.89
C ALA A 280 4.73 1.33 -20.66
N GLY A 281 4.56 2.60 -20.31
CA GLY A 281 3.58 3.51 -20.89
C GLY A 281 2.45 3.83 -19.90
N GLY A 282 1.94 5.06 -20.00
CA GLY A 282 0.91 5.60 -19.13
C GLY A 282 1.42 6.69 -18.19
N ASP A 283 0.49 7.32 -17.47
CA ASP A 283 0.76 8.53 -16.66
C ASP A 283 1.80 8.32 -15.55
N ARG A 284 1.89 7.11 -15.02
CA ARG A 284 2.82 6.74 -13.94
C ARG A 284 4.08 6.03 -14.43
N SER A 285 4.25 5.86 -15.71
CA SER A 285 5.38 5.20 -16.34
C SER A 285 6.06 6.16 -17.32
N ILE A 286 5.72 6.09 -18.60
CA ILE A 286 6.21 6.98 -19.63
C ILE A 286 5.02 7.78 -20.17
N ARG A 287 4.94 9.04 -19.80
CA ARG A 287 3.86 9.95 -20.24
C ARG A 287 3.90 10.16 -21.74
N GLY A 288 2.73 10.33 -22.35
CA GLY A 288 2.58 10.48 -23.78
C GLY A 288 2.43 9.16 -24.55
N TYR A 289 2.67 8.05 -23.90
CA TYR A 289 2.41 6.72 -24.44
C TYR A 289 1.16 6.12 -23.81
N LYS A 290 0.44 5.30 -24.56
CA LYS A 290 -0.73 4.60 -24.04
C LYS A 290 -0.34 3.65 -22.90
N TYR A 291 -1.26 3.47 -21.97
CA TYR A 291 -1.08 2.61 -20.81
C TYR A 291 -0.68 1.20 -21.21
N LYS A 292 0.44 0.71 -20.66
CA LYS A 292 1.01 -0.62 -20.94
C LYS A 292 1.21 -0.93 -22.42
N SER A 293 1.53 0.07 -23.23
CA SER A 293 1.68 -0.10 -24.67
C SER A 293 3.12 -0.32 -25.15
N ILE A 294 4.08 -0.27 -24.24
CA ILE A 294 5.50 -0.44 -24.58
C ILE A 294 6.00 -1.74 -23.97
N SER A 295 6.35 -2.68 -24.83
CA SER A 295 7.03 -3.93 -24.50
C SER A 295 7.67 -4.53 -25.73
N PRO A 296 8.51 -5.57 -25.61
CA PRO A 296 8.89 -6.40 -26.75
C PRO A 296 7.66 -6.93 -27.50
N GLU A 297 7.84 -7.16 -28.78
CA GLU A 297 6.80 -7.63 -29.66
C GLU A 297 7.19 -8.97 -30.31
N ASN A 298 6.19 -9.77 -30.68
CA ASN A 298 6.39 -10.97 -31.49
C ASN A 298 6.54 -10.61 -33.00
N ASP A 299 6.70 -11.62 -33.83
CA ASP A 299 6.86 -11.44 -35.31
C ASP A 299 5.64 -10.78 -35.95
N LYS A 300 4.47 -10.80 -35.33
CA LYS A 300 3.23 -10.18 -35.80
C LYS A 300 3.01 -8.77 -35.23
N GLY A 301 3.96 -8.21 -34.49
CA GLY A 301 3.86 -6.89 -33.86
C GLY A 301 2.96 -6.84 -32.62
N GLN A 302 2.66 -7.98 -32.02
CA GLN A 302 1.87 -8.06 -30.79
C GLN A 302 2.75 -7.97 -29.54
N LEU A 303 2.30 -7.23 -28.53
CA LEU A 303 3.03 -7.04 -27.30
C LEU A 303 3.14 -8.34 -26.51
N THR A 304 4.33 -8.72 -26.12
CA THR A 304 4.60 -9.95 -25.34
C THR A 304 4.76 -9.70 -23.85
N GLY A 305 5.01 -8.47 -23.46
CA GLY A 305 5.55 -8.16 -22.13
C GLY A 305 7.04 -8.42 -22.08
N ALA A 306 7.70 -7.87 -21.08
CA ALA A 306 9.14 -7.96 -20.90
C ALA A 306 9.51 -8.70 -19.61
N SER A 307 10.69 -9.35 -19.63
CA SER A 307 11.31 -9.92 -18.44
C SER A 307 12.18 -8.92 -17.69
N LYS A 308 12.50 -7.79 -18.31
CA LYS A 308 13.34 -6.74 -17.74
C LYS A 308 12.74 -5.37 -18.01
N LEU A 309 12.84 -4.49 -17.02
CA LEU A 309 12.35 -3.11 -17.11
C LEU A 309 13.33 -2.17 -16.45
N ALA A 310 13.60 -1.06 -17.13
CA ALA A 310 14.25 0.08 -16.51
C ALA A 310 13.57 1.35 -17.06
N THR A 311 12.96 2.12 -16.18
CA THR A 311 12.37 3.41 -16.50
C THR A 311 12.84 4.48 -15.53
N GLY A 312 12.97 5.69 -16.01
CA GLY A 312 13.32 6.84 -15.19
C GLY A 312 12.61 8.08 -15.70
N SER A 313 12.30 8.99 -14.79
CA SER A 313 11.77 10.30 -15.13
C SER A 313 12.33 11.38 -14.21
N LEU A 314 12.48 12.57 -14.77
CA LEU A 314 12.83 13.77 -14.06
C LEU A 314 11.81 14.85 -14.42
N GLU A 315 11.15 15.39 -13.41
CA GLU A 315 10.21 16.50 -13.58
C GLU A 315 10.74 17.69 -12.81
N TYR A 316 10.79 18.83 -13.49
CA TYR A 316 11.10 20.10 -12.88
C TYR A 316 9.83 20.93 -12.73
N GLN A 317 9.62 21.46 -11.54
CA GLN A 317 8.47 22.30 -11.21
C GLN A 317 8.96 23.65 -10.69
N TYR A 318 8.36 24.72 -11.20
CA TYR A 318 8.67 26.08 -10.79
C TYR A 318 7.45 26.78 -10.21
N ASN A 319 7.62 27.41 -9.04
CA ASN A 319 6.57 28.21 -8.43
C ASN A 319 6.49 29.56 -9.13
N VAL A 320 5.48 29.76 -9.96
CA VAL A 320 5.26 30.98 -10.72
C VAL A 320 4.75 32.09 -9.81
N SER A 321 3.74 31.79 -8.98
CA SER A 321 3.15 32.77 -8.05
C SER A 321 2.20 32.07 -7.09
N GLY A 322 2.38 32.27 -5.78
CA GLY A 322 1.52 31.73 -4.74
C GLY A 322 1.32 30.22 -4.81
N LYS A 323 0.14 29.77 -5.20
CA LYS A 323 -0.20 28.34 -5.33
C LYS A 323 0.01 27.79 -6.76
N TRP A 324 0.45 28.60 -7.68
CA TRP A 324 0.61 28.22 -9.08
C TRP A 324 2.00 27.69 -9.37
N TRP A 325 2.06 26.50 -9.91
CA TRP A 325 3.28 25.81 -10.30
C TRP A 325 3.22 25.43 -11.78
N GLY A 326 4.31 25.68 -12.48
CA GLY A 326 4.54 25.16 -13.83
C GLY A 326 5.40 23.90 -13.75
N ALA A 327 5.15 22.91 -14.59
CA ALA A 327 5.90 21.65 -14.64
C ALA A 327 6.42 21.36 -16.05
N MET A 328 7.62 20.76 -16.12
CA MET A 328 8.25 20.32 -17.36
C MET A 328 8.95 18.97 -17.17
#